data_7abc88e152076ffcae06fbed3c905e44
#
_entry.id   7abc88e152076ffcae06fbed3c905e44
#
_cell.length_a   1.000
_cell.length_b   1.000
_cell.length_c   1.000
_cell.angle_alpha   90.00
_cell.angle_beta   90.00
_cell.angle_gamma   90.00
#
_symmetry.space_group_name_H-M   'P 1'
#
loop_
_entity.id
_entity.type
_entity.pdbx_description
1 polymer ?
#
loop_
_entity_poly.entity_id
_entity_poly.type
_entity_poly.pdbx_seq_one_letter_code
_entity_poly.pdbx_strand_id
1 'polypeptide(L)'
;SRGLGDVYKRQILHVMYLYNQIKEHPEMSFYPRTFIFGAKASAGYVRAKEIIKLINSVADVVNNDLSINGKLKVVFIEDYRVSNAEWIFAAADVSEQISTASKEASGTGNMKFMMNGAPTLGTMDGANVEIVDEVGIDNAFIFGLSADEVINYEQNGGYNPYDIYNNDPDIHRVVDQMVDGTYSNGDTEMYRD
;
A
#
# COMPACT_ATOMS: atom_id res chain seq x y z
N SER A 1 -12.27 -3.66 -11.08
CA SER A 1 -11.68 -2.32 -11.10
C SER A 1 -10.16 -2.43 -11.26
N ARG A 2 -9.59 -1.66 -12.18
CA ARG A 2 -8.13 -1.64 -12.41
C ARG A 2 -7.36 -1.02 -11.22
N GLY A 3 -8.04 -0.26 -10.34
CA GLY A 3 -7.42 0.47 -9.24
C GLY A 3 -6.94 -0.37 -8.06
N LEU A 4 -7.62 -1.46 -7.72
CA LEU A 4 -7.28 -2.28 -6.53
C LEU A 4 -5.86 -2.87 -6.60
N GLY A 5 -5.44 -3.38 -7.76
CA GLY A 5 -4.11 -3.95 -7.91
C GLY A 5 -2.99 -2.92 -7.70
N ASP A 6 -3.16 -1.71 -8.21
CA ASP A 6 -2.14 -0.66 -8.13
C ASP A 6 -2.02 -0.08 -6.71
N VAL A 7 -3.12 0.00 -5.96
CA VAL A 7 -3.13 0.45 -4.55
C VAL A 7 -2.32 -0.50 -3.67
N TYR A 8 -2.64 -1.79 -3.68
CA TYR A 8 -1.93 -2.78 -2.87
C TYR A 8 -0.46 -2.95 -3.26
N LYS A 9 -0.13 -2.77 -4.54
CA LYS A 9 1.27 -2.76 -5.00
C LYS A 9 2.06 -1.62 -4.34
N ARG A 10 1.50 -0.41 -4.28
CA ARG A 10 2.17 0.72 -3.60
C ARG A 10 2.33 0.48 -2.12
N GLN A 11 1.31 -0.05 -1.46
CA GLN A 11 1.36 -0.36 -0.03
C GLN A 11 2.43 -1.39 0.30
N ILE A 12 2.54 -2.47 -0.49
CA ILE A 12 3.55 -3.49 -0.22
C ILE A 12 4.97 -2.99 -0.50
N LEU A 13 5.18 -2.12 -1.49
CA LEU A 13 6.48 -1.48 -1.72
C LEU A 13 6.89 -0.60 -0.53
N HIS A 14 5.95 0.11 0.09
CA HIS A 14 6.22 0.87 1.30
C HIS A 14 6.61 -0.04 2.48
N VAL A 15 5.96 -1.18 2.64
CA VAL A 15 6.34 -2.18 3.65
C VAL A 15 7.77 -2.68 3.42
N MET A 16 8.13 -2.98 2.18
CA MET A 16 9.49 -3.41 1.81
C MET A 16 10.53 -2.32 2.12
N TYR A 17 10.20 -1.06 1.82
CA TYR A 17 11.03 0.10 2.19
C TYR A 17 11.24 0.17 3.71
N LEU A 18 10.17 0.12 4.50
CA LEU A 18 10.27 0.14 5.97
C LEU A 18 11.10 -1.02 6.51
N TYR A 19 10.93 -2.21 5.96
CA TYR A 19 11.74 -3.37 6.33
C TYR A 19 13.22 -3.14 6.06
N ASN A 20 13.58 -2.59 4.91
CA ASN A 20 14.96 -2.23 4.59
C ASN A 20 15.51 -1.20 5.60
N GLN A 21 14.74 -0.17 5.92
CA GLN A 21 15.16 0.86 6.90
C GLN A 21 15.42 0.26 8.30
N ILE A 22 14.55 -0.64 8.76
CA ILE A 22 14.73 -1.30 10.06
C ILE A 22 15.99 -2.17 10.07
N LYS A 23 16.28 -2.87 8.97
CA LYS A 23 17.46 -3.74 8.84
C LYS A 23 18.77 -2.95 8.81
N GLU A 24 18.79 -1.81 8.13
CA GLU A 24 19.97 -0.97 7.98
C GLU A 24 20.23 -0.08 9.19
N HIS A 25 19.17 0.30 9.89
CA HIS A 25 19.22 1.21 11.04
C HIS A 25 18.55 0.58 12.28
N PRO A 26 19.11 -0.52 12.81
CA PRO A 26 18.51 -1.24 13.95
C PRO A 26 18.40 -0.39 15.21
N GLU A 27 19.27 0.64 15.33
CA GLU A 27 19.27 1.62 16.41
C GLU A 27 18.17 2.68 16.29
N MET A 28 17.57 2.82 15.11
CA MET A 28 16.52 3.80 14.86
C MET A 28 15.30 3.52 15.73
N SER A 29 14.77 4.58 16.35
CA SER A 29 13.47 4.51 17.02
C SER A 29 12.38 4.30 15.98
N PHE A 30 11.80 3.11 15.97
CA PHE A 30 10.71 2.75 15.07
C PHE A 30 9.50 2.32 15.89
N TYR A 31 8.37 2.98 15.70
CA TYR A 31 7.13 2.59 16.34
C TYR A 31 6.62 1.30 15.69
N PRO A 32 6.41 0.20 16.46
CA PRO A 32 5.96 -1.07 15.89
C PRO A 32 4.66 -0.93 15.11
N ARG A 33 4.61 -1.55 13.93
CA ARG A 33 3.46 -1.45 13.02
C ARG A 33 3.04 -2.81 12.50
N THR A 34 1.74 -3.00 12.38
CA THR A 34 1.14 -4.13 11.68
C THR A 34 0.37 -3.62 10.49
N PHE A 35 0.75 -4.06 9.29
CA PHE A 35 0.02 -3.80 8.06
C PHE A 35 -0.97 -4.93 7.81
N ILE A 36 -2.25 -4.58 7.69
CA ILE A 36 -3.33 -5.55 7.44
C ILE A 36 -3.86 -5.33 6.04
N PHE A 37 -3.73 -6.33 5.20
CA PHE A 37 -4.25 -6.34 3.84
C PHE A 37 -5.49 -7.21 3.76
N GLY A 38 -6.56 -6.69 3.15
CA GLY A 38 -7.78 -7.43 2.93
C GLY A 38 -8.27 -7.22 1.49
N ALA A 39 -8.17 -8.25 0.66
CA ALA A 39 -8.53 -8.15 -0.75
C ALA A 39 -9.07 -9.46 -1.30
N LYS A 40 -9.81 -9.35 -2.42
CA LYS A 40 -10.19 -10.48 -3.27
C LYS A 40 -9.88 -10.14 -4.72
N ALA A 41 -9.33 -11.10 -5.44
CA ALA A 41 -9.15 -11.01 -6.88
C ALA A 41 -10.10 -11.96 -7.61
N SER A 42 -10.70 -11.51 -8.71
CA SER A 42 -11.41 -12.42 -9.59
C SER A 42 -10.46 -13.43 -10.21
N ALA A 43 -10.97 -14.62 -10.56
CA ALA A 43 -10.16 -15.71 -11.08
C ALA A 43 -9.32 -15.33 -12.31
N GLY A 44 -9.84 -14.47 -13.18
CA GLY A 44 -9.17 -14.01 -14.40
C GLY A 44 -8.24 -12.81 -14.22
N TYR A 45 -8.20 -12.21 -13.02
CA TYR A 45 -7.35 -11.02 -12.79
C TYR A 45 -5.96 -11.45 -12.29
N VAL A 46 -5.13 -11.93 -13.21
CA VAL A 46 -3.78 -12.48 -12.94
C VAL A 46 -2.95 -11.49 -12.14
N ARG A 47 -2.81 -10.25 -12.60
CA ARG A 47 -1.99 -9.21 -11.92
C ARG A 47 -2.38 -9.00 -10.45
N ALA A 48 -3.67 -8.97 -10.13
CA ALA A 48 -4.10 -8.82 -8.74
C ALA A 48 -3.72 -10.04 -7.89
N LYS A 49 -3.77 -11.24 -8.46
CA LYS A 49 -3.33 -12.45 -7.77
C LYS A 49 -1.83 -12.48 -7.53
N GLU A 50 -1.03 -11.98 -8.46
CA GLU A 50 0.42 -11.83 -8.31
C GLU A 50 0.78 -10.84 -7.20
N ILE A 51 0.05 -9.73 -7.11
CA ILE A 51 0.22 -8.76 -6.02
C ILE A 51 -0.16 -9.39 -4.66
N ILE A 52 -1.24 -10.15 -4.58
CA ILE A 52 -1.60 -10.90 -3.35
C ILE A 52 -0.49 -11.90 -3.00
N LYS A 53 0.07 -12.59 -3.98
CA LYS A 53 1.19 -13.51 -3.79
C LYS A 53 2.43 -12.77 -3.27
N LEU A 54 2.76 -11.61 -3.84
CA LEU A 54 3.87 -10.76 -3.37
C LEU A 54 3.67 -10.33 -1.92
N ILE A 55 2.46 -9.88 -1.54
CA ILE A 55 2.15 -9.50 -0.16
C ILE A 55 2.42 -10.66 0.80
N ASN A 56 1.98 -11.88 0.46
CA ASN A 56 2.22 -13.06 1.29
C ASN A 56 3.70 -13.43 1.35
N SER A 57 4.42 -13.34 0.23
CA SER A 57 5.88 -13.60 0.20
C SER A 57 6.66 -12.59 1.05
N VAL A 58 6.29 -11.31 1.01
CA VAL A 58 6.88 -10.29 1.90
C VAL A 58 6.51 -10.56 3.36
N ALA A 59 5.27 -10.95 3.63
CA ALA A 59 4.82 -11.33 4.97
C ALA A 59 5.64 -12.49 5.54
N ASP A 60 5.91 -13.51 4.74
CA ASP A 60 6.72 -14.67 5.15
C ASP A 60 8.14 -14.25 5.54
N VAL A 61 8.77 -13.39 4.76
CA VAL A 61 10.12 -12.89 5.07
C VAL A 61 10.11 -12.01 6.31
N VAL A 62 9.27 -10.99 6.34
CA VAL A 62 9.22 -9.98 7.41
C VAL A 62 8.82 -10.58 8.76
N ASN A 63 7.77 -11.42 8.77
CA ASN A 63 7.22 -11.97 10.00
C ASN A 63 8.14 -13.01 10.66
N ASN A 64 9.01 -13.66 9.89
CA ASN A 64 9.95 -14.66 10.38
C ASN A 64 11.35 -14.10 10.67
N ASP A 65 11.61 -12.84 10.36
CA ASP A 65 12.91 -12.22 10.66
C ASP A 65 12.98 -11.76 12.13
N LEU A 66 13.63 -12.56 12.95
CA LEU A 66 13.81 -12.25 14.36
C LEU A 66 14.69 -11.02 14.61
N SER A 67 15.53 -10.64 13.64
CA SER A 67 16.45 -9.52 13.80
C SER A 67 15.77 -8.16 13.88
N ILE A 68 14.53 -8.03 13.35
CA ILE A 68 13.74 -6.80 13.44
C ILE A 68 12.93 -6.69 14.73
N ASN A 69 13.00 -7.72 15.61
CA ASN A 69 12.40 -7.74 16.93
C ASN A 69 10.88 -7.37 16.94
N GLY A 70 10.14 -7.86 15.96
CA GLY A 70 8.72 -7.64 15.83
C GLY A 70 8.29 -6.20 15.53
N LYS A 71 9.22 -5.32 15.14
CA LYS A 71 8.92 -3.92 14.81
C LYS A 71 7.97 -3.76 13.63
N LEU A 72 7.93 -4.74 12.72
CA LEU A 72 7.08 -4.73 11.54
C LEU A 72 6.39 -6.08 11.39
N LYS A 73 5.10 -6.06 11.09
CA LYS A 73 4.31 -7.25 10.81
C LYS A 73 3.39 -7.02 9.63
N VAL A 74 3.23 -8.05 8.81
CA VAL A 74 2.35 -8.03 7.62
C VAL A 74 1.35 -9.17 7.73
N VAL A 75 0.07 -8.84 7.61
CA VAL A 75 -1.02 -9.81 7.71
C VAL A 75 -1.91 -9.68 6.47
N PHE A 76 -2.18 -10.78 5.79
CA PHE A 76 -3.17 -10.85 4.73
C PHE A 76 -4.41 -11.59 5.24
N ILE A 77 -5.56 -10.93 5.20
CA ILE A 77 -6.83 -11.53 5.63
C ILE A 77 -7.41 -12.36 4.50
N GLU A 78 -7.46 -13.67 4.72
CA GLU A 78 -8.11 -14.61 3.83
C GLU A 78 -9.63 -14.38 3.80
N ASP A 79 -10.23 -14.60 2.64
CA ASP A 79 -11.68 -14.46 2.44
C ASP A 79 -12.27 -13.16 3.02
N TYR A 80 -11.63 -12.03 2.72
CA TYR A 80 -12.08 -10.71 3.15
C TYR A 80 -13.54 -10.46 2.72
N ARG A 81 -14.42 -10.27 3.69
CA ARG A 81 -15.86 -10.09 3.52
C ARG A 81 -16.41 -9.15 4.61
N VAL A 82 -17.67 -8.77 4.47
CA VAL A 82 -18.33 -7.80 5.36
C VAL A 82 -18.14 -8.15 6.84
N SER A 83 -18.37 -9.42 7.22
CA SER A 83 -18.23 -9.85 8.63
C SER A 83 -16.79 -9.77 9.16
N ASN A 84 -15.78 -9.95 8.31
CA ASN A 84 -14.39 -9.77 8.71
C ASN A 84 -14.03 -8.28 8.75
N ALA A 85 -14.57 -7.49 7.83
CA ALA A 85 -14.33 -6.06 7.73
C ALA A 85 -14.80 -5.29 8.97
N GLU A 86 -15.90 -5.69 9.61
CA GLU A 86 -16.41 -5.06 10.84
C GLU A 86 -15.35 -5.05 11.95
N TRP A 87 -14.63 -6.15 12.14
CA TRP A 87 -13.56 -6.22 13.14
C TRP A 87 -12.35 -5.38 12.77
N ILE A 88 -12.02 -5.34 11.47
CA ILE A 88 -10.87 -4.58 10.96
C ILE A 88 -11.14 -3.08 11.09
N PHE A 89 -12.35 -2.60 10.76
CA PHE A 89 -12.73 -1.21 10.92
C PHE A 89 -12.58 -0.73 12.36
N ALA A 90 -12.92 -1.57 13.33
CA ALA A 90 -12.81 -1.26 14.74
C ALA A 90 -11.38 -1.37 15.30
N ALA A 91 -10.52 -2.17 14.66
CA ALA A 91 -9.18 -2.48 15.15
C ALA A 91 -8.08 -1.57 14.55
N ALA A 92 -8.36 -0.87 13.45
CA ALA A 92 -7.35 -0.08 12.76
C ALA A 92 -7.09 1.26 13.45
N ASP A 93 -5.82 1.63 13.57
CA ASP A 93 -5.38 2.94 14.04
C ASP A 93 -5.30 3.97 12.90
N VAL A 94 -5.04 3.51 11.67
CA VAL A 94 -4.94 4.33 10.46
C VAL A 94 -5.53 3.56 9.27
N SER A 95 -6.24 4.26 8.41
CA SER A 95 -6.81 3.71 7.18
C SER A 95 -6.05 4.23 5.96
N GLU A 96 -5.40 3.35 5.21
CA GLU A 96 -4.73 3.71 3.95
C GLU A 96 -5.70 3.67 2.77
N GLN A 97 -5.90 4.84 2.13
CA GLN A 97 -6.82 5.05 1.00
C GLN A 97 -6.08 5.80 -0.11
N ILE A 98 -5.22 5.07 -0.84
CA ILE A 98 -4.17 5.63 -1.70
C ILE A 98 -4.41 5.37 -3.20
N SER A 99 -5.64 5.37 -3.68
CA SER A 99 -5.94 5.34 -5.11
C SER A 99 -5.25 6.49 -5.84
N THR A 100 -4.95 6.30 -7.13
CA THR A 100 -4.48 7.42 -7.94
C THR A 100 -5.64 8.40 -8.11
N ALA A 101 -5.41 9.67 -7.85
CA ALA A 101 -6.44 10.70 -8.00
C ALA A 101 -7.12 10.62 -9.38
N SER A 102 -8.42 10.81 -9.43
CA SER A 102 -9.33 10.60 -10.58
C SER A 102 -9.67 9.14 -10.93
N LYS A 103 -9.22 8.14 -10.18
CA LYS A 103 -9.44 6.71 -10.53
C LYS A 103 -10.46 6.00 -9.65
N GLU A 104 -10.68 6.47 -8.42
CA GLU A 104 -11.71 5.94 -7.53
C GLU A 104 -12.98 6.81 -7.59
N ALA A 105 -14.12 6.19 -7.80
CA ALA A 105 -15.39 6.92 -7.90
C ALA A 105 -15.86 7.45 -6.53
N SER A 106 -15.72 6.66 -5.48
CA SER A 106 -16.08 7.03 -4.11
C SER A 106 -15.33 6.19 -3.08
N GLY A 107 -15.65 4.89 -3.00
CA GLY A 107 -15.26 4.04 -1.88
C GLY A 107 -16.24 4.15 -0.72
N THR A 108 -16.22 3.15 0.16
CA THR A 108 -17.01 3.13 1.40
C THR A 108 -16.20 2.75 2.63
N GLY A 109 -15.08 2.05 2.42
CA GLY A 109 -14.18 1.62 3.50
C GLY A 109 -13.60 2.81 4.27
N ASN A 110 -13.15 3.84 3.56
CA ASN A 110 -12.62 5.07 4.14
C ASN A 110 -13.57 5.72 5.15
N MET A 111 -14.85 5.85 4.79
CA MET A 111 -15.88 6.39 5.69
C MET A 111 -16.08 5.52 6.94
N LYS A 112 -16.10 4.19 6.75
CA LYS A 112 -16.28 3.24 7.86
C LYS A 112 -15.10 3.25 8.83
N PHE A 113 -13.88 3.33 8.33
CA PHE A 113 -12.69 3.50 9.16
C PHE A 113 -12.73 4.82 9.95
N MET A 114 -13.03 5.92 9.29
CA MET A 114 -13.12 7.23 9.93
C MET A 114 -14.19 7.26 11.02
N MET A 115 -15.37 6.68 10.78
CA MET A 115 -16.43 6.54 11.78
C MET A 115 -16.03 5.69 12.98
N ASN A 116 -15.05 4.81 12.85
CA ASN A 116 -14.48 4.00 13.93
C ASN A 116 -13.20 4.61 14.54
N GLY A 117 -12.86 5.85 14.20
CA GLY A 117 -11.76 6.59 14.79
C GLY A 117 -10.40 6.43 14.10
N ALA A 118 -10.33 5.72 12.98
CA ALA A 118 -9.10 5.60 12.20
C ALA A 118 -8.98 6.76 11.18
N PRO A 119 -8.05 7.70 11.36
CA PRO A 119 -7.83 8.77 10.39
C PRO A 119 -7.37 8.21 9.04
N THR A 120 -7.70 8.93 7.99
CA THR A 120 -7.33 8.57 6.62
C THR A 120 -5.91 9.03 6.30
N LEU A 121 -5.08 8.10 5.85
CA LEU A 121 -3.84 8.36 5.13
C LEU A 121 -4.12 8.11 3.64
N GLY A 122 -4.12 9.14 2.82
CA GLY A 122 -4.57 8.93 1.45
C GLY A 122 -4.31 10.07 0.49
N THR A 123 -4.86 9.88 -0.70
CA THR A 123 -4.85 10.86 -1.79
C THR A 123 -6.20 11.58 -1.86
N MET A 124 -6.24 12.76 -2.49
CA MET A 124 -7.49 13.47 -2.75
C MET A 124 -8.23 12.82 -3.91
N ASP A 125 -8.88 11.69 -3.61
CA ASP A 125 -9.61 10.86 -4.57
C ASP A 125 -10.82 10.18 -3.91
N GLY A 126 -11.87 9.95 -4.68
CA GLY A 126 -13.10 9.34 -4.19
C GLY A 126 -13.68 10.07 -2.98
N ALA A 127 -14.22 9.32 -2.03
CA ALA A 127 -14.82 9.89 -0.81
C ALA A 127 -13.80 10.51 0.16
N ASN A 128 -12.49 10.41 -0.09
CA ASN A 128 -11.50 11.14 0.71
C ASN A 128 -11.69 12.65 0.58
N VAL A 129 -12.16 13.13 -0.58
CA VAL A 129 -12.44 14.56 -0.82
C VAL A 129 -13.50 15.05 0.17
N GLU A 130 -14.64 14.37 0.22
CA GLU A 130 -15.73 14.72 1.13
C GLU A 130 -15.35 14.54 2.60
N ILE A 131 -14.57 13.50 2.91
CA ILE A 131 -14.06 13.28 4.28
C ILE A 131 -13.21 14.48 4.71
N VAL A 132 -12.27 14.92 3.88
CA VAL A 132 -11.40 16.06 4.20
C VAL A 132 -12.18 17.35 4.33
N ASP A 133 -13.18 17.57 3.46
CA ASP A 133 -14.06 18.74 3.53
C ASP A 133 -14.84 18.78 4.85
N GLU A 134 -15.32 17.65 5.34
CA GLU A 134 -16.11 17.56 6.58
C GLU A 134 -15.26 17.60 7.85
N VAL A 135 -14.11 16.91 7.87
CA VAL A 135 -13.29 16.80 9.09
C VAL A 135 -12.18 17.85 9.17
N GLY A 136 -11.86 18.48 8.06
CA GLY A 136 -10.73 19.41 7.91
C GLY A 136 -9.41 18.69 7.59
N ILE A 137 -8.54 19.36 6.85
CA ILE A 137 -7.25 18.85 6.38
C ILE A 137 -6.31 18.44 7.53
N ASP A 138 -6.43 19.09 8.68
CA ASP A 138 -5.60 18.81 9.86
C ASP A 138 -5.94 17.45 10.52
N ASN A 139 -7.07 16.84 10.14
CA ASN A 139 -7.54 15.56 10.68
C ASN A 139 -7.39 14.38 9.69
N ALA A 140 -6.65 14.57 8.61
CA ALA A 140 -6.30 13.54 7.64
C ALA A 140 -4.86 13.71 7.17
N PHE A 141 -4.23 12.61 6.76
CA PHE A 141 -2.88 12.62 6.21
C PHE A 141 -2.96 12.54 4.68
N ILE A 142 -2.94 13.68 4.02
CA ILE A 142 -3.13 13.76 2.56
C ILE A 142 -1.79 13.96 1.86
N PHE A 143 -1.58 13.23 0.76
CA PHE A 143 -0.39 13.32 -0.08
C PHE A 143 -0.72 12.98 -1.55
N GLY A 144 0.28 13.14 -2.41
CA GLY A 144 0.18 12.80 -3.83
C GLY A 144 -0.34 13.94 -4.70
N LEU A 145 -0.49 13.64 -5.98
CA LEU A 145 -0.95 14.58 -6.99
C LEU A 145 -2.46 14.79 -6.90
N SER A 146 -2.91 15.97 -7.25
CA SER A 146 -4.33 16.27 -7.46
C SER A 146 -4.87 15.57 -8.71
N ALA A 147 -6.20 15.49 -8.82
CA ALA A 147 -6.84 14.92 -10.01
C ALA A 147 -6.46 15.67 -11.30
N ASP A 148 -6.39 17.01 -11.23
CA ASP A 148 -6.02 17.85 -12.38
C ASP A 148 -4.58 17.61 -12.81
N GLU A 149 -3.64 17.46 -11.87
CA GLU A 149 -2.25 17.12 -12.18
C GLU A 149 -2.11 15.75 -12.82
N VAL A 150 -2.84 14.73 -12.30
CA VAL A 150 -2.84 13.38 -12.90
C VAL A 150 -3.39 13.42 -14.31
N ILE A 151 -4.53 14.09 -14.54
CA ILE A 151 -5.14 14.23 -15.86
C ILE A 151 -4.20 14.97 -16.80
N ASN A 152 -3.54 16.03 -16.33
CA ASN A 152 -2.57 16.76 -17.14
C ASN A 152 -1.38 15.87 -17.58
N TYR A 153 -0.82 15.07 -16.68
CA TYR A 153 0.24 14.11 -17.03
C TYR A 153 -0.23 13.03 -18.00
N GLU A 154 -1.47 12.54 -17.86
CA GLU A 154 -2.03 11.56 -18.79
C GLU A 154 -2.25 12.12 -20.20
N GLN A 155 -2.65 13.39 -20.30
CA GLN A 155 -2.95 14.03 -21.59
C GLN A 155 -1.70 14.61 -22.28
N ASN A 156 -0.82 15.23 -21.52
CA ASN A 156 0.30 16.02 -22.03
C ASN A 156 1.66 15.35 -21.81
N GLY A 157 1.70 14.23 -21.09
CA GLY A 157 2.96 13.57 -20.71
C GLY A 157 3.72 14.37 -19.65
N GLY A 158 5.02 14.11 -19.55
CA GLY A 158 5.93 14.79 -18.59
C GLY A 158 6.17 13.98 -17.31
N TYR A 159 5.47 12.88 -17.11
CA TYR A 159 5.75 11.92 -16.02
C TYR A 159 6.46 10.69 -16.61
N ASN A 160 7.69 10.45 -16.14
CA ASN A 160 8.45 9.26 -16.51
C ASN A 160 8.83 8.47 -15.26
N PRO A 161 8.26 7.27 -15.04
CA PRO A 161 8.58 6.46 -13.87
C PRO A 161 10.05 6.01 -13.83
N TYR A 162 10.72 5.90 -14.97
CA TYR A 162 12.15 5.57 -15.00
C TYR A 162 13.04 6.67 -14.42
N ASP A 163 12.64 7.93 -14.50
CA ASP A 163 13.39 9.01 -13.89
C ASP A 163 13.34 8.91 -12.37
N ILE A 164 12.19 8.53 -11.81
CA ILE A 164 12.04 8.27 -10.37
C ILE A 164 12.86 7.05 -9.96
N TYR A 165 12.70 5.94 -10.67
CA TYR A 165 13.46 4.72 -10.42
C TYR A 165 14.98 4.95 -10.45
N ASN A 166 15.48 5.71 -11.42
CA ASN A 166 16.93 5.97 -11.57
C ASN A 166 17.49 6.97 -10.56
N ASN A 167 16.66 7.88 -10.03
CA ASN A 167 17.14 8.98 -9.17
C ASN A 167 16.80 8.81 -7.68
N ASP A 168 15.92 7.87 -7.34
CA ASP A 168 15.54 7.57 -5.97
C ASP A 168 16.09 6.19 -5.56
N PRO A 169 17.13 6.12 -4.72
CA PRO A 169 17.78 4.87 -4.36
C PRO A 169 16.87 3.92 -3.58
N ASP A 170 15.92 4.43 -2.81
CA ASP A 170 14.99 3.61 -2.03
C ASP A 170 13.95 2.96 -2.96
N ILE A 171 13.42 3.72 -3.90
CA ILE A 171 12.50 3.20 -4.93
C ILE A 171 13.22 2.20 -5.83
N HIS A 172 14.43 2.52 -6.29
CA HIS A 172 15.26 1.60 -7.07
C HIS A 172 15.40 0.26 -6.37
N ARG A 173 15.81 0.29 -5.10
CA ARG A 173 16.04 -0.91 -4.30
C ARG A 173 14.77 -1.76 -4.14
N VAL A 174 13.63 -1.19 -3.75
CA VAL A 174 12.41 -1.98 -3.53
C VAL A 174 11.86 -2.54 -4.84
N VAL A 175 12.03 -1.86 -5.96
CA VAL A 175 11.65 -2.37 -7.29
C VAL A 175 12.54 -3.54 -7.67
N ASP A 176 13.85 -3.44 -7.49
CA ASP A 176 14.79 -4.54 -7.78
C ASP A 176 14.52 -5.75 -6.90
N GLN A 177 14.22 -5.56 -5.62
CA GLN A 177 13.91 -6.65 -4.69
C GLN A 177 12.67 -7.48 -5.08
N MET A 178 11.79 -6.98 -5.93
CA MET A 178 10.70 -7.78 -6.49
C MET A 178 11.20 -8.88 -7.42
N VAL A 179 12.34 -8.67 -8.09
CA VAL A 179 12.84 -9.56 -9.15
C VAL A 179 14.24 -10.14 -8.88
N ASP A 180 14.88 -9.80 -7.76
CA ASP A 180 16.21 -10.30 -7.41
C ASP A 180 16.22 -11.60 -6.59
N GLY A 181 15.05 -12.12 -6.25
CA GLY A 181 14.88 -13.34 -5.45
C GLY A 181 14.74 -13.11 -3.94
N THR A 182 14.85 -11.87 -3.46
CA THR A 182 14.75 -11.55 -2.02
C THR A 182 13.46 -12.06 -1.38
N TYR A 183 12.33 -11.90 -2.07
CA TYR A 183 11.00 -12.30 -1.56
C TYR A 183 10.43 -13.56 -2.24
N SER A 184 11.23 -14.28 -3.02
CA SER A 184 10.77 -15.41 -3.83
C SER A 184 11.66 -16.68 -3.67
N ASN A 185 12.41 -16.78 -2.56
CA ASN A 185 13.36 -17.87 -2.31
C ASN A 185 14.38 -18.05 -3.44
N GLY A 186 14.84 -16.96 -4.05
CA GLY A 186 15.81 -16.95 -5.14
C GLY A 186 15.24 -17.13 -6.54
N ASP A 187 13.93 -17.23 -6.71
CA ASP A 187 13.28 -17.27 -8.03
C ASP A 187 13.18 -15.84 -8.60
N THR A 188 14.03 -15.51 -9.56
CA THR A 188 14.10 -14.19 -10.18
C THR A 188 13.04 -13.95 -11.25
N GLU A 189 12.28 -14.97 -11.62
CA GLU A 189 11.23 -14.86 -12.66
C GLU A 189 9.82 -14.67 -12.07
N MET A 190 9.64 -14.99 -10.78
CA MET A 190 8.32 -15.06 -10.13
C MET A 190 7.49 -13.77 -10.23
N TYR A 191 8.10 -12.59 -10.22
CA TYR A 191 7.43 -11.28 -10.21
C TYR A 191 7.90 -10.35 -11.32
N ARG A 192 8.45 -10.90 -12.41
CA ARG A 192 9.07 -10.12 -13.49
C ARG A 192 8.06 -9.51 -14.48
N ASP A 193 6.85 -10.06 -14.60
CA ASP A 193 5.81 -9.64 -15.56
C ASP A 193 4.85 -8.57 -15.03
#